data_97b4ddadb3997ab877024877889cfab9
#
_entry.id   97b4ddadb3997ab877024877889cfab9
#
_cell.length_a   1.000
_cell.length_b   1.000
_cell.length_c   1.000
_cell.angle_alpha   90.00
_cell.angle_beta   90.00
_cell.angle_gamma   90.00
#
_symmetry.space_group_name_H-M   'P 1'
#
loop_
_entity.id
_entity.type
_entity.pdbx_description
1 polymer ?
#
loop_
_entity_poly.entity_id
_entity_poly.type
_entity_poly.pdbx_seq_one_letter_code
_entity_poly.pdbx_strand_id
1 'polypeptide(L)'
;MKNKYLYAIITFIIALIIALLLIFLSNNEEKQNITTLKVAEVTHSIFYTPFYVAIENGYFKNYNIDIDLILVSGSDNVAASVLSKDTNIGLAGPESAIYVYTGGEKDYLQVFAGLTKRDGQFLISRNKDFKWSDLIGKEVLVGRSTGMPALSFFKALENEGI
;
A
#
# COMPACT_ATOMS: atom_id res chain seq x y z
N MET A 1 -6.37 44.82 57.40
CA MET A 1 -6.91 44.99 56.00
C MET A 1 -5.85 44.85 54.93
N LYS A 2 -4.60 45.32 55.09
CA LYS A 2 -3.55 45.24 54.04
C LYS A 2 -3.23 43.82 53.51
N ASN A 3 -3.27 42.78 54.35
CA ASN A 3 -2.87 41.41 53.94
C ASN A 3 -3.90 40.72 53.01
N LYS A 4 -5.20 41.09 53.09
CA LYS A 4 -6.21 40.48 52.20
C LYS A 4 -6.01 40.85 50.71
N TYR A 5 -5.63 42.10 50.46
CA TYR A 5 -5.33 42.54 49.08
C TYR A 5 -4.04 41.93 48.54
N LEU A 6 -3.05 41.74 49.41
CA LEU A 6 -1.80 41.08 49.03
C LEU A 6 -2.03 39.63 48.61
N TYR A 7 -2.81 38.86 49.38
CA TYR A 7 -3.18 37.48 48.99
C TYR A 7 -4.01 37.42 47.69
N ALA A 8 -4.93 38.34 47.49
CA ALA A 8 -5.71 38.40 46.25
C ALA A 8 -4.83 38.70 45.03
N ILE A 9 -3.84 39.58 45.15
CA ILE A 9 -2.90 39.87 44.07
C ILE A 9 -2.03 38.64 43.77
N ILE A 10 -1.53 37.94 44.79
CA ILE A 10 -0.70 36.75 44.61
C ILE A 10 -1.48 35.64 43.92
N THR A 11 -2.73 35.37 44.33
CA THR A 11 -3.57 34.36 43.67
C THR A 11 -3.89 34.71 42.22
N PHE A 12 -4.10 35.98 41.93
CA PHE A 12 -4.34 36.42 40.53
C PHE A 12 -3.09 36.24 39.66
N ILE A 13 -1.91 36.56 40.18
CA ILE A 13 -0.62 36.35 39.45
C ILE A 13 -0.40 34.87 39.20
N ILE A 14 -0.63 33.98 40.17
CA ILE A 14 -0.49 32.55 40.01
C ILE A 14 -1.46 32.01 38.94
N ALA A 15 -2.71 32.45 39.00
CA ALA A 15 -3.72 32.05 37.98
C ALA A 15 -3.33 32.51 36.58
N LEU A 16 -2.77 33.72 36.45
CA LEU A 16 -2.28 34.25 35.17
C LEU A 16 -1.09 33.43 34.63
N ILE A 17 -0.15 33.06 35.49
CA ILE A 17 1.01 32.22 35.11
C ILE A 17 0.55 30.82 34.66
N ILE A 18 -0.42 30.23 35.37
CA ILE A 18 -0.98 28.92 34.97
C ILE A 18 -1.71 29.04 33.63
N ALA A 19 -2.49 30.06 33.39
CA ALA A 19 -3.15 30.29 32.11
C ALA A 19 -2.16 30.49 30.98
N LEU A 20 -1.07 31.25 31.18
CA LEU A 20 -0.02 31.41 30.16
C LEU A 20 0.74 30.10 29.90
N LEU A 21 1.01 29.31 30.96
CA LEU A 21 1.62 27.99 30.82
C LEU A 21 0.72 27.03 30.01
N LEU A 22 -0.59 27.01 30.25
CA LEU A 22 -1.54 26.20 29.51
C LEU A 22 -1.64 26.63 28.02
N ILE A 23 -1.62 27.93 27.75
CA ILE A 23 -1.58 28.46 26.38
C ILE A 23 -0.26 28.09 25.70
N PHE A 24 0.86 28.18 26.40
CA PHE A 24 2.17 27.80 25.85
C PHE A 24 2.26 26.29 25.55
N LEU A 25 1.74 25.44 26.43
CA LEU A 25 1.69 23.99 26.23
C LEU A 25 0.71 23.61 25.07
N SER A 26 -0.42 24.31 24.97
CA SER A 26 -1.40 24.07 23.89
C SER A 26 -0.87 24.51 22.51
N ASN A 27 -0.04 25.56 22.45
CA ASN A 27 0.56 26.01 21.18
C ASN A 27 1.78 25.19 20.72
N ASN A 28 2.30 24.30 21.57
CA ASN A 28 3.42 23.43 21.27
C ASN A 28 2.98 22.04 20.75
N GLU A 29 1.72 21.84 20.33
CA GLU A 29 1.42 20.71 19.47
C GLU A 29 2.18 20.91 18.17
N GLU A 30 3.31 20.21 18.02
CA GLU A 30 4.03 20.10 16.74
C GLU A 30 3.00 19.72 15.69
N LYS A 31 2.78 20.56 14.70
CA LYS A 31 2.07 20.18 13.48
C LYS A 31 2.85 19.02 12.88
N GLN A 32 2.43 17.80 13.18
CA GLN A 32 3.00 16.62 12.54
C GLN A 32 2.79 16.80 11.02
N ASN A 33 3.89 16.98 10.30
CA ASN A 33 3.85 17.04 8.85
C ASN A 33 3.50 15.64 8.34
N ILE A 34 2.23 15.43 8.04
CA ILE A 34 1.74 14.17 7.46
C ILE A 34 2.15 14.15 5.98
N THR A 35 2.86 13.11 5.59
CA THR A 35 3.23 12.86 4.21
C THR A 35 2.19 11.95 3.58
N THR A 36 1.48 12.43 2.55
CA THR A 36 0.57 11.59 1.77
C THR A 36 1.36 10.83 0.71
N LEU A 37 1.25 9.50 0.73
CA LEU A 37 1.80 8.61 -0.30
C LEU A 37 0.68 8.07 -1.18
N LYS A 38 0.76 8.35 -2.47
CA LYS A 38 -0.11 7.74 -3.48
C LYS A 38 0.37 6.34 -3.79
N VAL A 39 -0.48 5.35 -3.54
CA VAL A 39 -0.18 3.94 -3.76
C VAL A 39 -1.11 3.39 -4.83
N ALA A 40 -0.55 2.97 -5.97
CA ALA A 40 -1.30 2.32 -7.03
C ALA A 40 -1.47 0.83 -6.74
N GLU A 41 -2.68 0.29 -6.85
CA GLU A 41 -2.93 -1.14 -6.78
C GLU A 41 -3.54 -1.67 -8.09
N VAL A 42 -3.19 -2.91 -8.46
CA VAL A 42 -3.65 -3.56 -9.71
C VAL A 42 -5.14 -3.84 -9.69
N THR A 43 -5.67 -4.22 -8.54
CA THR A 43 -7.06 -4.59 -8.31
C THR A 43 -7.35 -4.56 -6.81
N HIS A 44 -8.59 -4.32 -6.45
CA HIS A 44 -9.01 -4.51 -5.07
C HIS A 44 -9.14 -6.02 -4.80
N SER A 45 -8.32 -6.55 -3.89
CA SER A 45 -8.21 -7.99 -3.70
C SER A 45 -7.99 -8.38 -2.25
N ILE A 46 -8.58 -9.53 -1.87
CA ILE A 46 -8.34 -10.15 -0.55
C ILE A 46 -6.86 -10.49 -0.32
N PHE A 47 -6.06 -10.62 -1.37
CA PHE A 47 -4.61 -10.83 -1.25
C PHE A 47 -3.89 -9.63 -0.65
N TYR A 48 -4.47 -8.44 -0.73
CA TYR A 48 -3.92 -7.22 -0.17
C TYR A 48 -4.50 -6.89 1.21
N THR A 49 -5.31 -7.80 1.78
CA THR A 49 -5.93 -7.60 3.11
C THR A 49 -4.96 -7.11 4.19
N PRO A 50 -3.72 -7.64 4.34
CA PRO A 50 -2.80 -7.13 5.34
C PRO A 50 -2.48 -5.64 5.17
N PHE A 51 -2.40 -5.16 3.93
CA PHE A 51 -2.18 -3.76 3.63
C PHE A 51 -3.41 -2.91 3.96
N TYR A 52 -4.60 -3.36 3.60
CA TYR A 52 -5.85 -2.65 3.94
C TYR A 52 -6.06 -2.58 5.46
N VAL A 53 -5.79 -3.66 6.17
CA VAL A 53 -5.85 -3.68 7.65
C VAL A 53 -4.86 -2.67 8.24
N ALA A 54 -3.68 -2.53 7.67
CA ALA A 54 -2.70 -1.55 8.13
C ALA A 54 -3.17 -0.10 7.90
N ILE A 55 -3.86 0.17 6.80
CA ILE A 55 -4.49 1.47 6.52
C ILE A 55 -5.61 1.75 7.52
N GLU A 56 -6.58 0.83 7.63
CA GLU A 56 -7.77 0.99 8.47
C GLU A 56 -7.43 1.11 9.96
N ASN A 57 -6.44 0.36 10.45
CA ASN A 57 -5.96 0.47 11.82
C ASN A 57 -5.05 1.69 12.06
N GLY A 58 -4.78 2.49 11.04
CA GLY A 58 -3.98 3.70 11.17
C GLY A 58 -2.49 3.45 11.43
N TYR A 59 -1.96 2.26 11.11
CA TYR A 59 -0.55 1.95 11.38
C TYR A 59 0.41 2.89 10.65
N PHE A 60 0.06 3.36 9.46
CA PHE A 60 0.85 4.35 8.72
C PHE A 60 0.84 5.71 9.39
N LYS A 61 -0.26 6.09 10.04
CA LYS A 61 -0.38 7.37 10.76
C LYS A 61 0.58 7.47 11.94
N ASN A 62 0.96 6.33 12.54
CA ASN A 62 1.99 6.28 13.59
C ASN A 62 3.37 6.76 13.09
N TYR A 63 3.56 6.78 11.77
CA TYR A 63 4.78 7.25 11.11
C TYR A 63 4.56 8.56 10.35
N ASN A 64 3.47 9.27 10.62
CA ASN A 64 3.06 10.49 9.92
C ASN A 64 2.88 10.29 8.41
N ILE A 65 2.43 9.10 8.02
CA ILE A 65 2.11 8.74 6.64
C ILE A 65 0.61 8.57 6.51
N ASP A 66 0.04 9.20 5.48
CA ASP A 66 -1.31 8.94 5.00
C ASP A 66 -1.26 8.26 3.65
N ILE A 67 -2.12 7.28 3.42
CA ILE A 67 -2.14 6.48 2.19
C ILE A 67 -3.33 6.92 1.33
N ASP A 68 -3.03 7.41 0.14
CA ASP A 68 -3.99 7.65 -0.94
C ASP A 68 -3.93 6.44 -1.90
N LEU A 69 -4.88 5.52 -1.75
CA LEU A 69 -4.92 4.27 -2.50
C LEU A 69 -5.66 4.44 -3.83
N ILE A 70 -4.98 4.19 -4.94
CA ILE A 70 -5.47 4.42 -6.30
C ILE A 70 -5.55 3.09 -7.04
N LEU A 71 -6.73 2.76 -7.56
CA LEU A 71 -6.93 1.58 -8.40
C LEU A 71 -6.45 1.86 -9.82
N VAL A 72 -5.45 1.10 -10.27
CA VAL A 72 -4.88 1.18 -11.62
C VAL A 72 -4.84 -0.21 -12.23
N SER A 73 -5.77 -0.51 -13.14
CA SER A 73 -5.96 -1.85 -13.68
C SER A 73 -4.74 -2.37 -14.46
N GLY A 74 -4.10 -3.41 -13.94
CA GLY A 74 -2.98 -4.12 -14.57
C GLY A 74 -1.60 -3.68 -14.08
N SER A 75 -0.67 -4.64 -13.93
CA SER A 75 0.69 -4.40 -13.42
C SER A 75 1.49 -3.45 -14.30
N ASP A 76 1.26 -3.49 -15.61
CA ASP A 76 1.84 -2.60 -16.60
C ASP A 76 1.45 -1.13 -16.38
N ASN A 77 0.17 -0.88 -16.10
CA ASN A 77 -0.30 0.47 -15.80
C ASN A 77 0.16 0.95 -14.42
N VAL A 78 0.24 0.06 -13.43
CA VAL A 78 0.85 0.39 -12.13
C VAL A 78 2.32 0.77 -12.30
N ALA A 79 3.09 -0.01 -13.08
CA ALA A 79 4.47 0.32 -13.39
C ALA A 79 4.59 1.69 -14.08
N ALA A 80 3.76 1.95 -15.08
CA ALA A 80 3.72 3.23 -15.78
C ALA A 80 3.40 4.41 -14.85
N SER A 81 2.45 4.25 -13.93
CA SER A 81 2.07 5.31 -12.99
C SER A 81 3.18 5.67 -12.00
N VAL A 82 4.00 4.68 -11.59
CA VAL A 82 5.16 4.93 -10.74
C VAL A 82 6.30 5.60 -11.54
N LEU A 83 6.56 5.15 -12.75
CA LEU A 83 7.59 5.72 -13.63
C LEU A 83 7.27 7.17 -14.04
N SER A 84 5.99 7.47 -14.30
CA SER A 84 5.53 8.83 -14.59
C SER A 84 5.50 9.74 -13.36
N LYS A 85 5.69 9.18 -12.15
CA LYS A 85 5.58 9.86 -10.85
C LYS A 85 4.16 10.32 -10.50
N ASP A 86 3.13 9.78 -11.15
CA ASP A 86 1.73 10.02 -10.80
C ASP A 86 1.40 9.34 -9.46
N THR A 87 2.08 8.22 -9.15
CA THR A 87 2.03 7.53 -7.87
C THR A 87 3.44 7.33 -7.30
N ASN A 88 3.53 7.20 -5.98
CA ASN A 88 4.81 7.03 -5.27
C ASN A 88 5.22 5.55 -5.19
N ILE A 89 4.24 4.67 -5.03
CA ILE A 89 4.44 3.23 -4.78
C ILE A 89 3.42 2.46 -5.63
N GLY A 90 3.83 1.29 -6.12
CA GLY A 90 2.95 0.35 -6.81
C GLY A 90 2.84 -0.98 -6.07
N LEU A 91 1.61 -1.48 -5.91
CA LEU A 91 1.31 -2.86 -5.52
C LEU A 91 1.03 -3.66 -6.80
N ALA A 92 2.03 -4.40 -7.25
CA ALA A 92 1.98 -5.19 -8.47
C ALA A 92 2.83 -6.45 -8.34
N GLY A 93 2.71 -7.35 -9.29
CA GLY A 93 3.63 -8.47 -9.41
C GLY A 93 5.05 -7.98 -9.76
N PRO A 94 6.09 -8.68 -9.31
CA PRO A 94 7.49 -8.29 -9.58
C PRO A 94 7.85 -8.35 -11.06
N GLU A 95 7.07 -9.05 -11.88
CA GLU A 95 7.27 -9.17 -13.33
C GLU A 95 7.33 -7.80 -14.02
N SER A 96 6.52 -6.84 -13.58
CA SER A 96 6.51 -5.50 -14.15
C SER A 96 7.85 -4.77 -13.98
N ALA A 97 8.48 -4.91 -12.82
CA ALA A 97 9.82 -4.36 -12.57
C ALA A 97 10.89 -5.04 -13.44
N ILE A 98 10.78 -6.36 -13.61
CA ILE A 98 11.68 -7.14 -14.47
C ILE A 98 11.55 -6.69 -15.92
N TYR A 99 10.33 -6.54 -16.44
CA TYR A 99 10.10 -6.10 -17.81
C TYR A 99 10.67 -4.70 -18.08
N VAL A 100 10.46 -3.75 -17.18
CA VAL A 100 11.02 -2.40 -17.30
C VAL A 100 12.55 -2.45 -17.34
N TYR A 101 13.16 -3.21 -16.42
CA TYR A 101 14.61 -3.34 -16.35
C TYR A 101 15.20 -4.02 -17.60
N THR A 102 14.61 -5.14 -18.05
CA THR A 102 15.08 -5.87 -19.24
C THR A 102 14.77 -5.12 -20.55
N GLY A 103 13.79 -4.22 -20.54
CA GLY A 103 13.49 -3.30 -21.63
C GLY A 103 14.56 -2.23 -21.86
N GLY A 104 15.53 -2.10 -20.94
CA GLY A 104 16.64 -1.18 -21.05
C GLY A 104 16.33 0.25 -20.58
N GLU A 105 15.23 0.43 -19.84
CA GLU A 105 14.90 1.72 -19.26
C GLU A 105 15.96 2.13 -18.24
N LYS A 106 16.40 3.39 -18.30
CA LYS A 106 17.41 3.94 -17.39
C LYS A 106 16.85 4.21 -16.01
N ASP A 107 15.58 4.63 -15.96
CA ASP A 107 14.81 4.83 -14.72
C ASP A 107 13.89 3.63 -14.55
N TYR A 108 14.27 2.69 -13.69
CA TYR A 108 13.56 1.44 -13.51
C TYR A 108 13.01 1.28 -12.10
N LEU A 109 12.00 0.43 -11.98
CA LEU A 109 11.33 0.15 -10.71
C LEU A 109 12.22 -0.67 -9.78
N GLN A 110 12.19 -0.36 -8.49
CA GLN A 110 12.86 -1.14 -7.44
C GLN A 110 11.81 -1.81 -6.55
N VAL A 111 11.89 -3.14 -6.46
CA VAL A 111 11.06 -3.90 -5.53
C VAL A 111 11.70 -3.84 -4.15
N PHE A 112 11.01 -3.28 -3.17
CA PHE A 112 11.55 -3.08 -1.81
C PHE A 112 10.85 -3.91 -0.74
N ALA A 113 9.63 -4.43 -1.01
CA ALA A 113 8.86 -5.22 -0.06
C ALA A 113 7.99 -6.26 -0.77
N GLY A 114 7.75 -7.38 -0.09
CA GLY A 114 6.81 -8.40 -0.53
C GLY A 114 5.61 -8.48 0.41
N LEU A 115 4.40 -8.33 -0.16
CA LEU A 115 3.15 -8.45 0.60
C LEU A 115 2.68 -9.90 0.69
N THR A 116 2.84 -10.66 -0.40
CA THR A 116 2.46 -12.07 -0.50
C THR A 116 3.67 -12.93 -0.86
N LYS A 117 3.68 -14.19 -0.40
CA LYS A 117 4.77 -15.14 -0.69
C LYS A 117 4.44 -16.15 -1.78
N ARG A 118 3.16 -16.26 -2.14
CA ARG A 118 2.65 -17.22 -3.12
C ARG A 118 1.64 -16.53 -4.01
N ASP A 119 1.57 -16.98 -5.26
CA ASP A 119 0.46 -16.64 -6.14
C ASP A 119 -0.83 -17.27 -5.58
N GLY A 120 -1.87 -16.48 -5.50
CA GLY A 120 -3.18 -16.90 -5.00
C GLY A 120 -4.15 -17.32 -6.10
N GLN A 121 -3.66 -17.66 -7.29
CA GLN A 121 -4.50 -18.08 -8.40
C GLN A 121 -4.89 -19.54 -8.26
N PHE A 122 -6.11 -19.85 -8.70
CA PHE A 122 -6.66 -21.19 -8.67
C PHE A 122 -7.26 -21.51 -10.06
N LEU A 123 -6.91 -22.67 -10.60
CA LEU A 123 -7.62 -23.23 -11.73
C LEU A 123 -8.91 -23.91 -11.24
N ILE A 124 -10.05 -23.50 -11.79
CA ILE A 124 -11.35 -24.05 -11.42
C ILE A 124 -11.90 -24.84 -12.61
N SER A 125 -12.26 -26.10 -12.39
CA SER A 125 -12.89 -26.96 -13.36
C SER A 125 -14.29 -27.40 -12.91
N ARG A 126 -15.21 -27.56 -13.85
CA ARG A 126 -16.51 -28.23 -13.62
C ARG A 126 -16.38 -29.74 -13.58
N ASN A 127 -15.29 -30.29 -14.15
CA ASN A 127 -14.98 -31.71 -14.08
C ASN A 127 -14.34 -32.06 -12.76
N LYS A 128 -14.94 -32.97 -11.97
CA LYS A 128 -14.42 -33.42 -10.68
C LYS A 128 -13.16 -34.28 -10.84
N ASP A 129 -13.03 -34.98 -11.96
CA ASP A 129 -11.89 -35.85 -12.28
C ASP A 129 -10.90 -35.15 -13.22
N PHE A 130 -10.78 -33.83 -13.09
CA PHE A 130 -9.90 -33.00 -13.90
C PHE A 130 -8.46 -33.49 -13.89
N LYS A 131 -7.87 -33.55 -15.08
CA LYS A 131 -6.44 -33.77 -15.30
C LYS A 131 -5.87 -32.61 -16.11
N TRP A 132 -4.62 -32.28 -15.92
CA TRP A 132 -3.97 -31.22 -16.69
C TRP A 132 -4.03 -31.47 -18.19
N SER A 133 -3.93 -32.74 -18.65
CA SER A 133 -4.06 -33.11 -20.04
C SER A 133 -5.43 -32.75 -20.65
N ASP A 134 -6.46 -32.52 -19.85
CA ASP A 134 -7.77 -32.12 -20.33
C ASP A 134 -7.77 -30.70 -20.92
N LEU A 135 -6.72 -29.93 -20.64
CA LEU A 135 -6.54 -28.58 -21.17
C LEU A 135 -6.02 -28.56 -22.62
N ILE A 136 -5.50 -29.69 -23.14
CA ILE A 136 -4.94 -29.74 -24.48
C ILE A 136 -6.03 -29.41 -25.49
N GLY A 137 -5.79 -28.39 -26.32
CA GLY A 137 -6.74 -27.91 -27.33
C GLY A 137 -7.94 -27.14 -26.76
N LYS A 138 -7.90 -26.73 -25.47
CA LYS A 138 -8.94 -25.91 -24.85
C LYS A 138 -8.50 -24.45 -24.74
N GLU A 139 -9.48 -23.57 -24.78
CA GLU A 139 -9.28 -22.17 -24.40
C GLU A 139 -9.39 -22.01 -22.89
N VAL A 140 -8.40 -21.34 -22.28
CA VAL A 140 -8.35 -21.06 -20.85
C VAL A 140 -8.18 -19.57 -20.64
N LEU A 141 -9.06 -18.97 -19.86
CA LEU A 141 -8.94 -17.57 -19.47
C LEU A 141 -7.93 -17.43 -18.32
N VAL A 142 -6.73 -16.98 -18.64
CA VAL A 142 -5.62 -16.82 -17.67
C VAL A 142 -5.38 -15.38 -17.26
N GLY A 143 -6.22 -14.45 -17.67
CA GLY A 143 -6.03 -13.01 -17.48
C GLY A 143 -5.09 -12.41 -18.52
N ARG A 144 -4.35 -11.35 -18.14
CA ARG A 144 -3.37 -10.73 -19.04
C ARG A 144 -2.18 -11.65 -19.25
N SER A 145 -1.80 -11.88 -20.51
CA SER A 145 -0.72 -12.82 -20.89
C SER A 145 0.66 -12.48 -20.30
N THR A 146 0.88 -11.21 -19.97
CA THR A 146 2.14 -10.72 -19.37
C THR A 146 2.09 -10.57 -17.85
N GLY A 147 0.93 -10.82 -17.23
CA GLY A 147 0.74 -10.71 -15.80
C GLY A 147 1.10 -11.98 -15.04
N MET A 148 1.37 -11.86 -13.76
CA MET A 148 1.75 -12.97 -12.87
C MET A 148 0.79 -14.18 -12.95
N PRO A 149 -0.56 -14.00 -13.02
CA PRO A 149 -1.48 -15.14 -13.15
C PRO A 149 -1.20 -16.01 -14.37
N ALA A 150 -0.96 -15.40 -15.54
CA ALA A 150 -0.67 -16.13 -16.75
C ALA A 150 0.72 -16.80 -16.69
N LEU A 151 1.73 -16.10 -16.18
CA LEU A 151 3.08 -16.65 -16.01
C LEU A 151 3.08 -17.87 -15.08
N SER A 152 2.36 -17.79 -13.97
CA SER A 152 2.20 -18.90 -13.02
C SER A 152 1.49 -20.09 -13.65
N PHE A 153 0.45 -19.83 -14.46
CA PHE A 153 -0.29 -20.86 -15.18
C PHE A 153 0.59 -21.55 -16.23
N PHE A 154 1.32 -20.79 -17.04
CA PHE A 154 2.23 -21.36 -18.04
C PHE A 154 3.34 -22.18 -17.39
N LYS A 155 3.85 -21.72 -16.25
CA LYS A 155 4.84 -22.51 -15.50
C LYS A 155 4.25 -23.81 -14.94
N ALA A 156 2.99 -23.79 -14.52
CA ALA A 156 2.29 -25.01 -14.11
C ALA A 156 2.13 -26.00 -15.26
N LEU A 157 1.72 -25.53 -16.46
CA LEU A 157 1.64 -26.38 -17.65
C LEU A 157 2.99 -27.01 -18.02
N GLU A 158 4.07 -26.20 -18.01
CA GLU A 158 5.42 -26.70 -18.27
C GLU A 158 5.83 -27.80 -17.27
N ASN A 159 5.51 -27.63 -15.99
CA ASN A 159 5.81 -28.63 -14.96
C ASN A 159 5.01 -29.93 -15.14
N GLU A 160 3.83 -29.85 -15.74
CA GLU A 160 2.99 -31.01 -16.07
C GLU A 160 3.32 -31.62 -17.44
N GLY A 161 4.28 -31.04 -18.17
CA GLY A 161 4.71 -31.52 -19.48
C GLY A 161 3.75 -31.20 -20.64
N ILE A 162 3.00 -30.09 -20.51
CA ILE A 162 1.99 -29.63 -21.49
C ILE A 162 2.45 -28.35 -22.18
#